data_dbd486de180b8425de7e42e077e1ba35
#
_entry.id   dbd486de180b8425de7e42e077e1ba35
#
_cell.length_a   1.000
_cell.length_b   1.000
_cell.length_c   1.000
_cell.angle_alpha   90.00
_cell.angle_beta   90.00
_cell.angle_gamma   90.00
#
_symmetry.space_group_name_H-M   'P 1'
#
loop_
_entity.id
_entity.type
_entity.pdbx_description
1 polymer ?
#
loop_
_entity_poly.entity_id
_entity_poly.type
_entity_poly.pdbx_seq_one_letter_code
_entity_poly.pdbx_strand_id
1 'polypeptide(L)'
;MARVRQATRIPVTAGQCEITSHGVRRLVDAGAVDFVNYDVSEGGGVTDWRRAAEICRAAGVRMAHHEESQISRELLAGVPHGTYVECFADPDRDPVWQAMWANRPRVRNGCMEVSREPGFGIQLDWKMVERYRIA
;
A
#
# COMPACT_ATOMS: atom_id res chain seq x y z
N MET A 1 9.34 11.95 -14.23
CA MET A 1 9.73 10.60 -13.77
C MET A 1 10.41 9.78 -14.85
N ALA A 2 9.83 9.52 -16.02
CA ALA A 2 10.46 8.70 -17.08
C ALA A 2 11.91 9.13 -17.43
N ARG A 3 12.16 10.43 -17.60
CA ARG A 3 13.54 10.95 -17.85
C ARG A 3 14.51 10.65 -16.70
N VAL A 4 14.05 10.74 -15.45
CA VAL A 4 14.89 10.41 -14.27
C VAL A 4 15.20 8.93 -14.27
N ARG A 5 14.17 8.08 -14.46
CA ARG A 5 14.33 6.63 -14.53
C ARG A 5 15.34 6.22 -15.61
N GLN A 6 15.29 6.84 -16.80
CA GLN A 6 16.23 6.57 -17.90
C GLN A 6 17.63 7.07 -17.62
N ALA A 7 17.77 8.20 -16.90
CA ALA A 7 19.06 8.83 -16.62
C ALA A 7 19.80 8.28 -15.40
N THR A 8 19.13 7.49 -14.58
CA THR A 8 19.70 6.96 -13.32
C THR A 8 19.57 5.44 -13.26
N ARG A 9 20.33 4.84 -12.33
CA ARG A 9 20.17 3.41 -11.97
C ARG A 9 19.33 3.24 -10.70
N ILE A 10 18.76 4.33 -10.19
CA ILE A 10 17.93 4.32 -8.99
C ILE A 10 16.50 3.94 -9.40
N PRO A 11 15.93 2.88 -8.84
CA PRO A 11 14.55 2.52 -9.12
C PRO A 11 13.58 3.64 -8.71
N VAL A 12 12.62 3.94 -9.58
CA VAL A 12 11.63 5.00 -9.38
C VAL A 12 10.31 4.40 -8.94
N THR A 13 9.74 4.92 -7.87
CA THR A 13 8.39 4.60 -7.41
C THR A 13 7.45 5.79 -7.50
N ALA A 14 6.20 5.57 -7.86
CA ALA A 14 5.10 6.53 -7.82
C ALA A 14 3.75 5.77 -7.89
N GLY A 15 2.65 6.50 -7.66
CA GLY A 15 1.31 5.94 -7.82
C GLY A 15 0.35 6.26 -6.69
N GLN A 16 0.84 6.73 -5.54
CA GLN A 16 0.01 7.02 -4.37
C GLN A 16 -1.10 8.04 -4.63
N CYS A 17 -0.85 9.04 -5.46
CA CYS A 17 -1.82 10.07 -5.80
C CYS A 17 -2.73 9.70 -6.99
N GLU A 18 -2.64 8.48 -7.51
CA GLU A 18 -3.51 8.02 -8.60
C GLU A 18 -4.85 7.53 -8.02
N ILE A 19 -5.94 8.18 -8.40
CA ILE A 19 -7.27 7.86 -7.87
C ILE A 19 -7.83 6.56 -8.47
N THR A 20 -7.35 6.17 -9.65
CA THR A 20 -7.81 4.95 -10.35
C THR A 20 -6.66 4.20 -11.02
N SER A 21 -6.89 2.93 -11.33
CA SER A 21 -5.98 2.10 -12.14
C SER A 21 -5.66 2.68 -13.52
N HIS A 22 -6.49 3.60 -14.04
CA HIS A 22 -6.18 4.34 -15.27
C HIS A 22 -4.97 5.27 -15.11
N GLY A 23 -4.81 5.89 -13.93
CA GLY A 23 -3.61 6.67 -13.61
C GLY A 23 -2.37 5.79 -13.56
N VAL A 24 -2.48 4.63 -12.93
CA VAL A 24 -1.41 3.62 -12.91
C VAL A 24 -1.05 3.17 -14.34
N ARG A 25 -2.04 2.95 -15.20
CA ARG A 25 -1.81 2.64 -16.63
C ARG A 25 -0.93 3.70 -17.29
N ARG A 26 -1.25 4.99 -17.11
CA ARG A 26 -0.48 6.10 -17.70
C ARG A 26 0.98 6.12 -17.21
N LEU A 27 1.22 5.84 -15.92
CA LEU A 27 2.57 5.76 -15.37
C LEU A 27 3.38 4.63 -16.00
N VAL A 28 2.74 3.48 -16.15
CA VAL A 28 3.35 2.27 -16.72
C VAL A 28 3.62 2.47 -18.21
N ASP A 29 2.65 2.94 -19.00
CA ASP A 29 2.77 3.16 -20.45
C ASP A 29 3.83 4.23 -20.78
N ALA A 30 4.00 5.21 -19.89
CA ALA A 30 5.06 6.21 -20.01
C ALA A 30 6.46 5.68 -19.63
N GLY A 31 6.60 4.44 -19.19
CA GLY A 31 7.86 3.90 -18.69
C GLY A 31 8.42 4.70 -17.50
N ALA A 32 7.54 5.26 -16.67
CA ALA A 32 7.91 6.24 -15.64
C ALA A 32 8.36 5.62 -14.32
N VAL A 33 8.05 4.35 -14.08
CA VAL A 33 8.20 3.71 -12.78
C VAL A 33 8.77 2.29 -12.85
N ASP A 34 9.44 1.86 -11.79
CA ASP A 34 9.88 0.49 -11.54
C ASP A 34 8.98 -0.19 -10.52
N PHE A 35 8.39 0.63 -9.64
CA PHE A 35 7.41 0.22 -8.66
C PHE A 35 6.19 1.16 -8.70
N VAL A 36 5.03 0.61 -8.46
CA VAL A 36 3.80 1.38 -8.25
C VAL A 36 3.36 1.21 -6.81
N ASN A 37 3.29 2.31 -6.06
CA ASN A 37 2.80 2.36 -4.69
C ASN A 37 1.34 2.86 -4.60
N TYR A 38 0.47 2.25 -5.39
CA TYR A 38 -0.95 2.62 -5.47
C TYR A 38 -1.66 2.33 -4.14
N ASP A 39 -2.35 3.34 -3.61
CA ASP A 39 -3.06 3.27 -2.34
C ASP A 39 -4.49 2.73 -2.54
N VAL A 40 -4.86 1.72 -1.77
CA VAL A 40 -6.17 1.09 -1.84
C VAL A 40 -7.27 1.96 -1.23
N SER A 41 -6.94 2.79 -0.25
CA SER A 41 -7.90 3.61 0.48
C SER A 41 -8.19 4.94 -0.23
N GLU A 42 -7.18 5.53 -0.87
CA GLU A 42 -7.30 6.76 -1.65
C GLU A 42 -7.76 6.49 -3.09
N GLY A 43 -7.50 5.29 -3.60
CA GLY A 43 -7.91 4.86 -4.94
C GLY A 43 -9.29 4.20 -4.97
N GLY A 44 -9.54 3.41 -5.97
CA GLY A 44 -10.83 2.75 -6.20
C GLY A 44 -11.12 1.50 -5.34
N GLY A 45 -10.51 1.38 -4.17
CA GLY A 45 -10.64 0.24 -3.28
C GLY A 45 -9.92 -1.02 -3.80
N VAL A 46 -10.17 -2.15 -3.13
CA VAL A 46 -9.52 -3.44 -3.44
C VAL A 46 -9.73 -3.87 -4.90
N THR A 47 -10.92 -3.63 -5.45
CA THR A 47 -11.23 -4.02 -6.83
C THR A 47 -10.34 -3.28 -7.83
N ASP A 48 -10.17 -1.98 -7.66
CA ASP A 48 -9.34 -1.19 -8.58
C ASP A 48 -7.84 -1.38 -8.32
N TRP A 49 -7.46 -1.58 -7.05
CA TRP A 49 -6.10 -1.98 -6.69
C TRP A 49 -5.67 -3.27 -7.42
N ARG A 50 -6.55 -4.28 -7.48
CA ARG A 50 -6.29 -5.52 -8.22
C ARG A 50 -6.14 -5.28 -9.73
N ARG A 51 -6.92 -4.35 -10.30
CA ARG A 51 -6.76 -3.94 -11.71
C ARG A 51 -5.40 -3.28 -11.95
N ALA A 52 -5.00 -2.37 -11.03
CA ALA A 52 -3.68 -1.75 -11.07
C ALA A 52 -2.55 -2.80 -10.98
N ALA A 53 -2.69 -3.78 -10.09
CA ALA A 53 -1.74 -4.87 -9.96
C ALA A 53 -1.61 -5.70 -11.25
N GLU A 54 -2.72 -6.02 -11.93
CA GLU A 54 -2.68 -6.71 -13.23
C GLU A 54 -2.00 -5.88 -14.32
N ILE A 55 -2.23 -4.57 -14.35
CA ILE A 55 -1.53 -3.65 -15.26
C ILE A 55 -0.02 -3.72 -15.02
N CYS A 56 0.41 -3.65 -13.76
CA CYS A 56 1.81 -3.73 -13.39
C CYS A 56 2.42 -5.09 -13.73
N ARG A 57 1.72 -6.18 -13.43
CA ARG A 57 2.16 -7.54 -13.73
C ARG A 57 2.42 -7.73 -15.24
N ALA A 58 1.49 -7.29 -16.08
CA ALA A 58 1.59 -7.41 -17.53
C ALA A 58 2.78 -6.63 -18.11
N ALA A 59 3.21 -5.56 -17.43
CA ALA A 59 4.34 -4.71 -17.84
C ALA A 59 5.66 -5.04 -17.13
N GLY A 60 5.70 -6.03 -16.26
CA GLY A 60 6.89 -6.36 -15.46
C GLY A 60 7.25 -5.31 -14.39
N VAL A 61 6.29 -4.44 -14.02
CA VAL A 61 6.43 -3.43 -12.97
C VAL A 61 6.04 -4.07 -11.63
N ARG A 62 6.77 -3.78 -10.58
CA ARG A 62 6.50 -4.32 -9.23
C ARG A 62 5.46 -3.48 -8.49
N MET A 63 4.72 -4.13 -7.58
CA MET A 63 3.79 -3.46 -6.69
C MET A 63 4.44 -3.18 -5.34
N ALA A 64 4.30 -1.95 -4.89
CA ALA A 64 4.43 -1.51 -3.51
C ALA A 64 3.08 -0.95 -3.05
N HIS A 65 3.00 -0.44 -1.85
CA HIS A 65 1.79 0.21 -1.35
C HIS A 65 2.14 1.40 -0.48
N HIS A 66 1.42 2.49 -0.69
CA HIS A 66 1.47 3.67 0.15
C HIS A 66 0.69 3.41 1.44
N GLU A 67 1.30 3.68 2.59
CA GLU A 67 0.70 3.56 3.92
C GLU A 67 -0.15 2.29 4.18
N GLU A 68 -1.10 2.36 5.08
CA GLU A 68 -2.12 1.33 5.37
C GLU A 68 -1.53 -0.08 5.58
N SER A 69 -0.39 -0.18 6.26
CA SER A 69 0.38 -1.43 6.38
C SER A 69 -0.44 -2.61 6.92
N GLN A 70 -1.49 -2.34 7.71
CA GLN A 70 -2.42 -3.35 8.25
C GLN A 70 -3.30 -3.98 7.16
N ILE A 71 -3.51 -3.31 6.03
CA ILE A 71 -4.29 -3.79 4.88
C ILE A 71 -3.35 -4.18 3.73
N SER A 72 -2.41 -3.29 3.41
CA SER A 72 -1.56 -3.40 2.23
C SER A 72 -0.66 -4.63 2.22
N ARG A 73 -0.21 -5.11 3.39
CA ARG A 73 0.56 -6.35 3.50
C ARG A 73 -0.19 -7.56 2.92
N GLU A 74 -1.51 -7.65 3.18
CA GLU A 74 -2.35 -8.75 2.70
C GLU A 74 -2.54 -8.67 1.17
N LEU A 75 -2.73 -7.46 0.65
CA LEU A 75 -2.87 -7.22 -0.78
C LEU A 75 -1.57 -7.57 -1.53
N LEU A 76 -0.43 -7.08 -1.02
CA LEU A 76 0.87 -7.33 -1.64
C LEU A 76 1.28 -8.79 -1.56
N ALA A 77 0.99 -9.48 -0.46
CA ALA A 77 1.23 -10.92 -0.34
C ALA A 77 0.36 -11.75 -1.28
N GLY A 78 -0.79 -11.22 -1.70
CA GLY A 78 -1.71 -11.86 -2.63
C GLY A 78 -1.31 -11.77 -4.12
N VAL A 79 -0.20 -11.07 -4.46
CA VAL A 79 0.28 -10.93 -5.84
C VAL A 79 1.75 -11.29 -5.96
N PRO A 80 2.18 -11.99 -7.06
CA PRO A 80 3.55 -12.51 -7.16
C PRO A 80 4.63 -11.43 -7.33
N HIS A 81 4.25 -10.22 -7.69
CA HIS A 81 5.12 -9.06 -7.89
C HIS A 81 4.95 -7.97 -6.80
N GLY A 82 4.28 -8.32 -5.69
CA GLY A 82 4.22 -7.50 -4.48
C GLY A 82 5.58 -7.44 -3.79
N THR A 83 5.95 -6.27 -3.27
CA THR A 83 7.30 -6.06 -2.71
C THR A 83 7.30 -5.30 -1.39
N TYR A 84 7.08 -3.99 -1.41
CA TYR A 84 7.30 -3.13 -0.27
C TYR A 84 6.00 -2.55 0.28
N VAL A 85 5.85 -2.64 1.58
CA VAL A 85 4.82 -1.95 2.36
C VAL A 85 5.46 -0.72 2.98
N GLU A 86 4.87 0.46 2.78
CA GLU A 86 5.24 1.63 3.56
C GLU A 86 4.68 1.49 4.97
N CYS A 87 5.52 1.69 5.96
CA CYS A 87 5.17 1.51 7.36
C CYS A 87 5.81 2.59 8.21
N PHE A 88 5.01 3.27 8.99
CA PHE A 88 5.48 4.27 9.94
C PHE A 88 5.65 3.63 11.32
N ALA A 89 6.90 3.55 11.77
CA ALA A 89 7.23 2.97 13.06
C ALA A 89 7.02 3.94 14.23
N ASP A 90 7.05 5.25 13.96
CA ASP A 90 6.85 6.29 14.97
C ASP A 90 5.36 6.34 15.40
N PRO A 91 5.03 6.00 16.66
CA PRO A 91 3.65 6.03 17.15
C PRO A 91 3.10 7.46 17.30
N ASP A 92 3.96 8.47 17.36
CA ASP A 92 3.57 9.85 17.58
C ASP A 92 3.22 10.56 16.26
N ARG A 93 3.55 9.96 15.12
CA ARG A 93 3.21 10.53 13.82
C ARG A 93 1.70 10.64 13.60
N ASP A 94 0.96 9.57 13.87
CA ASP A 94 -0.49 9.48 13.69
C ASP A 94 -1.14 8.78 14.88
N PRO A 95 -1.11 9.38 16.09
CA PRO A 95 -1.39 8.66 17.34
C PRO A 95 -2.83 8.12 17.40
N VAL A 96 -3.82 8.82 16.84
CA VAL A 96 -5.21 8.35 16.81
C VAL A 96 -5.34 7.13 15.92
N TRP A 97 -4.82 7.21 14.69
CA TRP A 97 -4.81 6.11 13.74
C TRP A 97 -4.08 4.89 14.28
N GLN A 98 -2.92 5.12 14.86
CA GLN A 98 -2.10 4.06 15.44
C GLN A 98 -2.80 3.33 16.60
N ALA A 99 -3.54 4.06 17.44
CA ALA A 99 -4.22 3.51 18.59
C ALA A 99 -5.56 2.81 18.26
N MET A 100 -6.10 3.02 17.07
CA MET A 100 -7.35 2.36 16.65
C MET A 100 -7.21 0.86 16.39
N TRP A 101 -5.97 0.35 16.26
CA TRP A 101 -5.70 -1.05 15.91
C TRP A 101 -5.27 -1.85 17.14
N ALA A 102 -6.13 -2.77 17.61
CA ALA A 102 -5.81 -3.63 18.75
C ALA A 102 -4.68 -4.64 18.42
N ASN A 103 -4.53 -5.03 17.16
CA ASN A 103 -3.57 -6.03 16.68
C ASN A 103 -2.67 -5.51 15.56
N ARG A 104 -1.99 -4.38 15.80
CA ARG A 104 -1.09 -3.78 14.80
C ARG A 104 -0.05 -4.78 14.27
N PRO A 105 0.17 -4.78 12.93
CA PRO A 105 1.26 -5.56 12.35
C PRO A 105 2.60 -5.14 12.92
N ARG A 106 3.47 -6.11 13.16
CA ARG A 106 4.83 -5.86 13.65
C ARG A 106 5.84 -6.09 12.54
N VAL A 107 6.81 -5.19 12.46
CA VAL A 107 7.96 -5.38 11.58
C VAL A 107 9.01 -6.22 12.33
N ARG A 108 9.44 -7.31 11.73
CA ARG A 108 10.51 -8.17 12.23
C ARG A 108 11.53 -8.42 11.11
N ASN A 109 12.78 -8.13 11.35
CA ASN A 109 13.86 -8.30 10.37
C ASN A 109 13.57 -7.65 9.01
N GLY A 110 12.97 -6.46 9.02
CA GLY A 110 12.58 -5.74 7.80
C GLY A 110 11.37 -6.31 7.06
N CYS A 111 10.69 -7.29 7.63
CA CYS A 111 9.49 -7.91 7.05
C CYS A 111 8.28 -7.73 7.95
N MET A 112 7.10 -7.67 7.33
CA MET A 112 5.82 -7.66 8.02
C MET A 112 5.10 -8.98 7.78
N GLU A 113 4.63 -9.60 8.86
CA GLU A 113 3.93 -10.90 8.78
C GLU A 113 2.50 -10.69 8.25
N VAL A 114 2.08 -11.58 7.36
CA VAL A 114 0.71 -11.69 6.87
C VAL A 114 -0.17 -12.31 7.96
N SER A 115 -1.41 -11.84 8.12
CA SER A 115 -2.35 -12.41 9.08
C SER A 115 -2.82 -13.79 8.63
N ARG A 116 -3.17 -14.64 9.61
CA ARG A 116 -3.87 -15.92 9.36
C ARG A 116 -5.37 -15.82 9.65
N GLU A 117 -5.82 -14.67 10.16
CA GLU A 117 -7.22 -14.42 10.43
C GLU A 117 -8.00 -14.09 9.15
N PRO A 118 -9.31 -14.32 9.11
CA PRO A 118 -10.14 -13.98 7.96
C PRO A 118 -10.08 -12.51 7.58
N GLY A 119 -10.26 -12.22 6.29
CA GLY A 119 -10.23 -10.87 5.74
C GLY A 119 -8.82 -10.28 5.81
N PHE A 120 -8.68 -9.05 6.25
CA PHE A 120 -7.40 -8.39 6.49
C PHE A 120 -6.80 -8.72 7.87
N GLY A 121 -7.47 -9.54 8.66
CA GLY A 121 -7.04 -9.90 10.01
C GLY A 121 -6.94 -8.71 10.96
N ILE A 122 -7.74 -7.66 10.74
CA ILE A 122 -7.71 -6.42 11.50
C ILE A 122 -8.67 -6.54 12.69
N GLN A 123 -8.23 -6.04 13.85
CA GLN A 123 -9.06 -5.88 15.04
C GLN A 123 -9.02 -4.42 15.47
N LEU A 124 -10.20 -3.79 15.57
CA LEU A 124 -10.31 -2.42 16.07
C LEU A 124 -10.31 -2.39 17.60
N ASP A 125 -9.64 -1.41 18.19
CA ASP A 125 -9.85 -1.04 19.58
C ASP A 125 -11.13 -0.18 19.69
N TRP A 126 -12.21 -0.82 20.01
CA TRP A 126 -13.53 -0.16 20.11
C TRP A 126 -13.58 0.94 21.18
N LYS A 127 -12.74 0.88 22.23
CA LYS A 127 -12.65 1.96 23.22
C LYS A 127 -12.07 3.23 22.59
N MET A 128 -11.08 3.06 21.72
CA MET A 128 -10.52 4.18 20.97
C MET A 128 -11.50 4.71 19.92
N VAL A 129 -12.20 3.84 19.21
CA VAL A 129 -13.24 4.25 18.25
C VAL A 129 -14.31 5.08 18.93
N GLU A 130 -14.86 4.62 20.06
CA GLU A 130 -15.88 5.36 20.80
C GLU A 130 -15.37 6.70 21.39
N ARG A 131 -14.11 6.74 21.82
CA ARG A 131 -13.48 7.98 22.34
C ARG A 131 -13.45 9.10 21.30
N TYR A 132 -13.28 8.77 20.02
CA TYR A 132 -13.16 9.74 18.92
C TYR A 132 -14.42 9.80 18.05
N ARG A 133 -15.49 9.16 18.47
CA ARG A 133 -16.77 9.23 17.77
C ARG A 133 -17.31 10.65 17.82
N ILE A 134 -17.63 11.18 16.67
CA ILE A 134 -18.38 12.43 16.52
C ILE A 134 -19.88 12.09 16.45
N ALA A 135 -20.70 12.92 17.08
CA ALA A 135 -22.15 12.75 17.08
C ALA A 135 -22.77 12.99 15.70
#